data_1adf9f4ff3a992f77a05725f91a6b24a
#
_entry.id   1adf9f4ff3a992f77a05725f91a6b24a
#
_cell.length_a   1.000
_cell.length_b   1.000
_cell.length_c   1.000
_cell.angle_alpha   90.00
_cell.angle_beta   90.00
_cell.angle_gamma   90.00
#
_symmetry.space_group_name_H-M   'P 1'
#
loop_
_entity.id
_entity.type
_entity.pdbx_description
1 polymer ?
#
loop_
_entity_poly.entity_id
_entity_poly.type
_entity_poly.pdbx_seq_one_letter_code
_entity_poly.pdbx_strand_id
1 'polypeptide(L)'
;MTATAVPAPTVAHPLLRMHGIAKSFPGVQALSQVDLQLHTHEVLAVMGENGAGKSTLMKILAGAVPADSGTIHIDGTEIRLADPRSARDAGIAIIYQEFNLIPTLTIPENLFLGQEILRNGFLSKREETSRARSLLDRLGVTLDLSIPCRELTTSQQQLVEIARALADNARILVMDEPSASLSPHEVTHLHSVVRELRSQGIGILYISHRLEEVLSIADRVMFLRDGRPAGESPIGQLTRSRMIECMVGRHLADEHPPRRSFPKDAPALEVRGLCRGNSVRSVSFTLRKGELLALTGLVGSGRTETARLIFGADRPDSGSILKDGVPVRFNGPSDAVSAGIGFLPEDRKSQGIILD
;
A
#
# COMPACT_ATOMS: atom_id res chain seq x y z
N MET A 1 -42.93 -32.77 31.15
CA MET A 1 -41.96 -31.66 31.08
C MET A 1 -40.97 -32.01 30.00
N THR A 2 -41.21 -31.52 28.80
CA THR A 2 -40.37 -31.74 27.62
C THR A 2 -39.29 -30.64 27.62
N ALA A 3 -38.05 -31.05 27.80
CA ALA A 3 -36.90 -30.16 27.73
C ALA A 3 -36.72 -29.72 26.27
N THR A 4 -36.90 -28.40 26.01
CA THR A 4 -36.60 -27.75 24.73
C THR A 4 -35.09 -27.71 24.59
N ALA A 5 -34.54 -28.46 23.64
CA ALA A 5 -33.12 -28.42 23.29
C ALA A 5 -32.78 -27.02 22.75
N VAL A 6 -31.90 -26.34 23.44
CA VAL A 6 -31.26 -25.09 22.93
C VAL A 6 -30.46 -25.50 21.69
N PRO A 7 -30.70 -24.89 20.51
CA PRO A 7 -29.90 -25.20 19.33
C PRO A 7 -28.45 -24.82 19.61
N ALA A 8 -27.54 -25.73 19.27
CA ALA A 8 -26.11 -25.49 19.34
C ALA A 8 -25.78 -24.26 18.49
N PRO A 9 -24.84 -23.40 18.92
CA PRO A 9 -24.44 -22.23 18.12
C PRO A 9 -23.97 -22.71 16.76
N THR A 10 -24.65 -22.27 15.73
CA THR A 10 -24.25 -22.47 14.33
C THR A 10 -22.86 -21.89 14.20
N VAL A 11 -21.85 -22.72 13.99
CA VAL A 11 -20.50 -22.26 13.68
C VAL A 11 -20.60 -21.52 12.35
N ALA A 12 -20.61 -20.20 12.40
CA ALA A 12 -20.67 -19.38 11.20
C ALA A 12 -19.41 -19.69 10.38
N HIS A 13 -19.62 -20.23 9.18
CA HIS A 13 -18.51 -20.46 8.25
C HIS A 13 -17.80 -19.14 7.95
N PRO A 14 -16.46 -19.11 7.87
CA PRO A 14 -15.76 -17.92 7.46
C PRO A 14 -16.18 -17.54 6.04
N LEU A 15 -16.27 -16.24 5.76
CA LEU A 15 -16.56 -15.71 4.43
C LEU A 15 -15.50 -16.17 3.42
N LEU A 16 -14.21 -16.10 3.81
CA LEU A 16 -13.08 -16.63 3.04
C LEU A 16 -12.26 -17.57 3.92
N ARG A 17 -11.91 -18.73 3.39
CA ARG A 17 -10.94 -19.64 3.98
C ARG A 17 -9.92 -20.07 2.96
N MET A 18 -8.66 -19.80 3.23
CA MET A 18 -7.51 -20.35 2.52
C MET A 18 -6.87 -21.40 3.42
N HIS A 19 -6.59 -22.58 2.89
CA HIS A 19 -6.01 -23.68 3.68
C HIS A 19 -4.82 -24.29 2.96
N GLY A 20 -3.68 -24.39 3.66
CA GLY A 20 -2.47 -25.01 3.18
C GLY A 20 -1.87 -24.37 1.93
N ILE A 21 -2.07 -23.08 1.72
CA ILE A 21 -1.63 -22.38 0.51
C ILE A 21 -0.12 -22.36 0.42
N ALA A 22 0.41 -22.88 -0.69
CA ALA A 22 1.83 -22.80 -1.02
C ALA A 22 2.05 -22.23 -2.42
N LYS A 23 3.16 -21.53 -2.59
CA LYS A 23 3.61 -20.98 -3.87
C LYS A 23 5.11 -20.86 -3.93
N SER A 24 5.70 -21.40 -5.00
CA SER A 24 7.13 -21.29 -5.31
C SER A 24 7.33 -20.57 -6.65
N PHE A 25 8.38 -19.79 -6.71
CA PHE A 25 8.93 -19.22 -7.95
C PHE A 25 10.36 -19.76 -8.13
N PRO A 26 10.96 -19.67 -9.33
CA PRO A 26 12.33 -20.15 -9.54
C PRO A 26 13.29 -19.60 -8.46
N GLY A 27 13.84 -20.50 -7.64
CA GLY A 27 14.79 -20.17 -6.56
C GLY A 27 14.19 -19.63 -5.26
N VAL A 28 12.86 -19.40 -5.16
CA VAL A 28 12.24 -18.84 -3.96
C VAL A 28 10.91 -19.50 -3.62
N GLN A 29 10.76 -20.00 -2.39
CA GLN A 29 9.47 -20.40 -1.86
C GLN A 29 8.78 -19.17 -1.24
N ALA A 30 7.81 -18.60 -1.96
CA ALA A 30 7.15 -17.38 -1.57
C ALA A 30 6.06 -17.57 -0.51
N LEU A 31 5.37 -18.73 -0.51
CA LEU A 31 4.39 -19.13 0.50
C LEU A 31 4.52 -20.61 0.81
N SER A 32 4.39 -20.98 2.09
CA SER A 32 4.47 -22.35 2.58
C SER A 32 3.42 -22.61 3.65
N GLN A 33 2.42 -23.43 3.31
CA GLN A 33 1.37 -23.87 4.23
C GLN A 33 0.65 -22.71 4.93
N VAL A 34 0.22 -21.71 4.16
CA VAL A 34 -0.47 -20.56 4.71
C VAL A 34 -1.96 -20.85 4.86
N ASP A 35 -2.44 -20.72 6.09
CA ASP A 35 -3.85 -20.74 6.45
C ASP A 35 -4.31 -19.31 6.74
N LEU A 36 -5.51 -18.94 6.26
CA LEU A 36 -6.14 -17.65 6.50
C LEU A 36 -7.64 -17.81 6.56
N GLN A 37 -8.29 -17.15 7.50
CA GLN A 37 -9.74 -17.06 7.59
C GLN A 37 -10.17 -15.61 7.76
N LEU A 38 -11.16 -15.19 6.97
CA LEU A 38 -11.77 -13.88 7.06
C LEU A 38 -13.28 -14.05 7.24
N HIS A 39 -13.85 -13.32 8.18
CA HIS A 39 -15.29 -13.34 8.44
C HIS A 39 -16.00 -12.13 7.82
N THR A 40 -17.31 -12.20 7.69
CA THR A 40 -18.15 -11.03 7.40
C THR A 40 -18.03 -10.02 8.55
N HIS A 41 -18.11 -8.74 8.22
CA HIS A 41 -17.97 -7.64 9.20
C HIS A 41 -16.62 -7.62 9.93
N GLU A 42 -15.58 -8.14 9.32
CA GLU A 42 -14.23 -8.22 9.90
C GLU A 42 -13.22 -7.45 9.09
N VAL A 43 -12.29 -6.77 9.77
CA VAL A 43 -11.04 -6.29 9.21
C VAL A 43 -9.92 -7.17 9.73
N LEU A 44 -9.43 -8.08 8.90
CA LEU A 44 -8.25 -8.88 9.16
C LEU A 44 -7.02 -8.18 8.59
N ALA A 45 -6.11 -7.76 9.45
CA ALA A 45 -4.84 -7.22 8.99
C ALA A 45 -3.85 -8.36 8.68
N VAL A 46 -3.10 -8.23 7.58
CA VAL A 46 -1.96 -9.09 7.27
C VAL A 46 -0.69 -8.27 7.35
N MET A 47 0.14 -8.58 8.33
CA MET A 47 1.38 -7.87 8.61
C MET A 47 2.60 -8.75 8.34
N GLY A 48 3.71 -8.13 7.98
CA GLY A 48 5.00 -8.80 7.77
C GLY A 48 5.99 -7.87 7.07
N GLU A 49 7.27 -8.20 7.10
CA GLU A 49 8.31 -7.45 6.38
C GLU A 49 8.16 -7.55 4.86
N ASN A 50 8.92 -6.73 4.15
CA ASN A 50 9.01 -6.84 2.69
C ASN A 50 9.60 -8.20 2.32
N GLY A 51 8.98 -8.89 1.35
CA GLY A 51 9.36 -10.25 0.99
C GLY A 51 8.70 -11.36 1.83
N ALA A 52 7.91 -11.05 2.86
CA ALA A 52 7.22 -12.03 3.69
C ALA A 52 6.16 -12.88 2.97
N GLY A 53 5.81 -12.56 1.71
CA GLY A 53 4.83 -13.31 0.91
C GLY A 53 3.47 -12.63 0.77
N LYS A 54 3.23 -11.46 1.41
CA LYS A 54 1.95 -10.75 1.39
C LYS A 54 1.41 -10.50 -0.02
N SER A 55 2.22 -9.92 -0.88
CA SER A 55 1.82 -9.65 -2.29
C SER A 55 1.61 -10.93 -3.11
N THR A 56 2.27 -12.04 -2.77
CA THR A 56 2.01 -13.34 -3.41
C THR A 56 0.66 -13.89 -2.98
N LEU A 57 0.30 -13.79 -1.69
CA LEU A 57 -1.00 -14.18 -1.18
C LEU A 57 -2.12 -13.40 -1.88
N MET A 58 -1.94 -12.09 -2.05
CA MET A 58 -2.89 -11.26 -2.80
C MET A 58 -3.01 -11.66 -4.26
N LYS A 59 -1.89 -11.89 -4.96
CA LYS A 59 -1.92 -12.31 -6.36
C LYS A 59 -2.66 -13.63 -6.55
N ILE A 60 -2.63 -14.52 -5.55
CA ILE A 60 -3.41 -15.76 -5.56
C ILE A 60 -4.89 -15.45 -5.39
N LEU A 61 -5.28 -14.59 -4.44
CA LEU A 61 -6.66 -14.14 -4.27
C LEU A 61 -7.19 -13.35 -5.46
N ALA A 62 -6.30 -12.63 -6.17
CA ALA A 62 -6.62 -11.94 -7.40
C ALA A 62 -6.84 -12.87 -8.60
N GLY A 63 -6.54 -14.16 -8.47
CA GLY A 63 -6.48 -15.07 -9.63
C GLY A 63 -5.35 -14.75 -10.62
N ALA A 64 -4.43 -13.84 -10.28
CA ALA A 64 -3.32 -13.45 -11.13
C ALA A 64 -2.20 -14.49 -11.17
N VAL A 65 -2.08 -15.30 -10.10
CA VAL A 65 -1.10 -16.39 -9.97
C VAL A 65 -1.79 -17.58 -9.31
N PRO A 66 -1.74 -18.78 -9.87
CA PRO A 66 -2.30 -19.97 -9.23
C PRO A 66 -1.44 -20.39 -8.04
N ALA A 67 -2.09 -20.87 -6.96
CA ALA A 67 -1.40 -21.58 -5.88
C ALA A 67 -0.84 -22.91 -6.42
N ASP A 68 0.30 -23.36 -5.89
CA ASP A 68 0.88 -24.67 -6.25
C ASP A 68 0.19 -25.80 -5.45
N SER A 69 -0.30 -25.48 -4.23
CA SER A 69 -1.10 -26.39 -3.39
C SER A 69 -1.99 -25.59 -2.45
N GLY A 70 -2.94 -26.29 -1.80
CA GLY A 70 -3.92 -25.73 -0.89
C GLY A 70 -5.27 -25.51 -1.56
N THR A 71 -6.27 -25.09 -0.77
CA THR A 71 -7.64 -24.86 -1.20
C THR A 71 -8.14 -23.49 -0.76
N ILE A 72 -9.06 -22.93 -1.55
CA ILE A 72 -9.73 -21.66 -1.26
C ILE A 72 -11.23 -21.90 -1.21
N HIS A 73 -11.87 -21.45 -0.16
CA HIS A 73 -13.32 -21.57 0.03
C HIS A 73 -13.92 -20.19 0.26
N ILE A 74 -15.07 -19.94 -0.36
CA ILE A 74 -15.93 -18.78 -0.06
C ILE A 74 -17.28 -19.32 0.38
N ASP A 75 -17.79 -18.87 1.53
CA ASP A 75 -19.02 -19.37 2.17
C ASP A 75 -19.03 -20.90 2.30
N GLY A 76 -17.88 -21.50 2.58
CA GLY A 76 -17.74 -22.96 2.71
C GLY A 76 -17.66 -23.72 1.40
N THR A 77 -17.82 -23.05 0.24
CA THR A 77 -17.72 -23.68 -1.08
C THR A 77 -16.29 -23.53 -1.62
N GLU A 78 -15.69 -24.66 -2.00
CA GLU A 78 -14.37 -24.64 -2.64
C GLU A 78 -14.46 -23.99 -4.02
N ILE A 79 -13.56 -23.05 -4.27
CA ILE A 79 -13.47 -22.33 -5.54
C ILE A 79 -12.07 -22.38 -6.12
N ARG A 80 -11.98 -22.25 -7.44
CA ARG A 80 -10.72 -22.12 -8.13
C ARG A 80 -10.62 -20.74 -8.78
N LEU A 81 -9.64 -19.95 -8.34
CA LEU A 81 -9.34 -18.65 -8.90
C LEU A 81 -8.34 -18.83 -10.06
N ALA A 82 -8.86 -19.01 -11.25
CA ALA A 82 -8.04 -19.30 -12.44
C ALA A 82 -7.51 -18.03 -13.11
N ASP A 83 -8.25 -16.92 -12.96
CA ASP A 83 -7.96 -15.62 -13.56
C ASP A 83 -8.62 -14.49 -12.73
N PRO A 84 -8.30 -13.22 -13.01
CA PRO A 84 -8.90 -12.09 -12.28
C PRO A 84 -10.43 -11.98 -12.43
N ARG A 85 -11.00 -12.50 -13.50
CA ARG A 85 -12.44 -12.50 -13.69
C ARG A 85 -13.12 -13.48 -12.72
N SER A 86 -12.56 -14.68 -12.55
CA SER A 86 -13.08 -15.66 -11.58
C SER A 86 -13.02 -15.15 -10.13
N ALA A 87 -11.99 -14.36 -9.78
CA ALA A 87 -11.90 -13.72 -8.46
C ALA A 87 -13.02 -12.67 -8.27
N ARG A 88 -13.24 -11.82 -9.27
CA ARG A 88 -14.31 -10.82 -9.25
C ARG A 88 -15.70 -11.48 -9.20
N ASP A 89 -15.95 -12.50 -10.02
CA ASP A 89 -17.23 -13.23 -10.05
C ASP A 89 -17.51 -13.93 -8.70
N ALA A 90 -16.45 -14.27 -7.95
CA ALA A 90 -16.52 -14.78 -6.58
C ALA A 90 -16.71 -13.68 -5.51
N GLY A 91 -16.80 -12.41 -5.90
CA GLY A 91 -16.99 -11.27 -5.01
C GLY A 91 -15.72 -10.79 -4.31
N ILE A 92 -14.53 -11.07 -4.89
CA ILE A 92 -13.25 -10.57 -4.40
C ILE A 92 -12.84 -9.36 -5.24
N ALA A 93 -12.61 -8.22 -4.58
CA ALA A 93 -12.00 -7.05 -5.21
C ALA A 93 -10.68 -6.71 -4.52
N ILE A 94 -9.71 -6.25 -5.32
CA ILE A 94 -8.37 -5.91 -4.84
C ILE A 94 -8.04 -4.47 -5.19
N ILE A 95 -7.63 -3.73 -4.18
CA ILE A 95 -7.06 -2.40 -4.30
C ILE A 95 -5.55 -2.55 -4.12
N TYR A 96 -4.83 -2.29 -5.19
CA TYR A 96 -3.37 -2.38 -5.21
C TYR A 96 -2.72 -1.11 -4.67
N GLN A 97 -1.46 -1.22 -4.28
CA GLN A 97 -0.64 -0.08 -3.85
C GLN A 97 -0.49 1.00 -4.95
N GLU A 98 -0.44 0.58 -6.22
CA GLU A 98 -0.46 1.47 -7.38
C GLU A 98 -1.87 1.47 -7.99
N PHE A 99 -2.38 2.65 -8.32
CA PHE A 99 -3.73 2.78 -8.88
C PHE A 99 -3.85 2.11 -10.25
N ASN A 100 -4.95 1.39 -10.42
CA ASN A 100 -5.33 0.76 -11.69
C ASN A 100 -6.37 1.59 -12.46
N LEU A 101 -6.50 2.88 -12.13
CA LEU A 101 -7.36 3.79 -12.87
C LEU A 101 -6.70 4.18 -14.19
N ILE A 102 -7.50 4.26 -15.26
CA ILE A 102 -7.05 4.83 -16.52
C ILE A 102 -7.06 6.35 -16.40
N PRO A 103 -5.90 7.03 -16.45
CA PRO A 103 -5.79 8.44 -16.08
C PRO A 103 -6.61 9.38 -16.98
N THR A 104 -6.84 9.00 -18.23
CA THR A 104 -7.55 9.80 -19.23
C THR A 104 -9.07 9.64 -19.20
N LEU A 105 -9.57 8.61 -18.53
CA LEU A 105 -10.99 8.35 -18.38
C LEU A 105 -11.58 9.07 -17.17
N THR A 106 -12.85 9.41 -17.23
CA THR A 106 -13.65 9.96 -16.12
C THR A 106 -13.91 8.90 -15.05
N ILE A 107 -14.44 9.32 -13.89
CA ILE A 107 -14.81 8.39 -12.81
C ILE A 107 -15.82 7.34 -13.29
N PRO A 108 -16.99 7.69 -13.90
CA PRO A 108 -17.94 6.69 -14.37
C PRO A 108 -17.33 5.70 -15.39
N GLU A 109 -16.53 6.20 -16.32
CA GLU A 109 -15.86 5.35 -17.31
C GLU A 109 -14.84 4.38 -16.67
N ASN A 110 -14.15 4.78 -15.61
CA ASN A 110 -13.27 3.88 -14.84
C ASN A 110 -14.04 2.85 -14.01
N LEU A 111 -15.17 3.25 -13.40
CA LEU A 111 -15.97 2.35 -12.57
C LEU A 111 -16.59 1.21 -13.37
N PHE A 112 -17.08 1.50 -14.57
CA PHE A 112 -17.82 0.53 -15.39
C PHE A 112 -17.02 -0.01 -16.57
N LEU A 113 -15.71 0.21 -16.61
CA LEU A 113 -14.85 -0.28 -17.68
C LEU A 113 -14.92 -1.81 -17.80
N GLY A 114 -15.33 -2.29 -19.00
CA GLY A 114 -15.53 -3.70 -19.28
C GLY A 114 -16.83 -4.28 -18.70
N GLN A 115 -17.70 -3.42 -18.16
CA GLN A 115 -19.04 -3.73 -17.69
C GLN A 115 -20.00 -2.55 -17.94
N GLU A 116 -19.83 -1.95 -19.11
CA GLU A 116 -20.57 -0.77 -19.52
C GLU A 116 -22.07 -1.00 -19.44
N ILE A 117 -22.81 0.01 -18.97
CA ILE A 117 -24.24 -0.07 -18.80
C ILE A 117 -24.93 0.22 -20.15
N LEU A 118 -25.57 -0.80 -20.67
CA LEU A 118 -26.27 -0.72 -21.95
C LEU A 118 -27.77 -0.52 -21.75
N ARG A 119 -28.35 0.39 -22.55
CA ARG A 119 -29.80 0.57 -22.67
C ARG A 119 -30.20 0.46 -24.15
N ASN A 120 -31.05 -0.51 -24.47
CA ASN A 120 -31.43 -0.82 -25.84
C ASN A 120 -30.24 -1.07 -26.78
N GLY A 121 -29.12 -1.67 -26.24
CA GLY A 121 -27.90 -1.95 -27.04
C GLY A 121 -26.94 -0.76 -27.15
N PHE A 122 -27.23 0.39 -26.60
CA PHE A 122 -26.38 1.58 -26.61
C PHE A 122 -25.86 1.91 -25.22
N LEU A 123 -24.64 2.45 -25.14
CA LEU A 123 -24.01 2.90 -23.89
C LEU A 123 -24.87 3.98 -23.21
N SER A 124 -25.22 3.78 -21.93
CA SER A 124 -26.02 4.70 -21.13
C SER A 124 -25.16 5.53 -20.18
N LYS A 125 -24.44 6.53 -20.68
CA LYS A 125 -23.61 7.44 -19.86
C LYS A 125 -24.39 8.08 -18.70
N ARG A 126 -25.68 8.37 -18.88
CA ARG A 126 -26.55 8.94 -17.84
C ARG A 126 -26.71 7.95 -16.67
N GLU A 127 -26.89 6.67 -16.95
CA GLU A 127 -27.08 5.65 -15.94
C GLU A 127 -25.76 5.35 -15.22
N GLU A 128 -24.65 5.26 -15.96
CA GLU A 128 -23.30 5.14 -15.37
C GLU A 128 -22.99 6.29 -14.43
N THR A 129 -23.25 7.54 -14.84
CA THR A 129 -23.05 8.73 -13.98
C THR A 129 -23.93 8.68 -12.73
N SER A 130 -25.19 8.26 -12.87
CA SER A 130 -26.12 8.15 -11.74
C SER A 130 -25.65 7.08 -10.74
N ARG A 131 -25.24 5.91 -11.21
CA ARG A 131 -24.71 4.82 -10.36
C ARG A 131 -23.37 5.21 -9.73
N ALA A 132 -22.47 5.85 -10.48
CA ALA A 132 -21.20 6.35 -9.96
C ALA A 132 -21.42 7.31 -8.79
N ARG A 133 -22.39 8.24 -8.93
CA ARG A 133 -22.76 9.17 -7.85
C ARG A 133 -23.24 8.42 -6.61
N SER A 134 -24.18 7.48 -6.78
CA SER A 134 -24.68 6.68 -5.66
C SER A 134 -23.59 5.88 -4.93
N LEU A 135 -22.59 5.36 -5.66
CA LEU A 135 -21.46 4.66 -5.05
C LEU A 135 -20.55 5.59 -4.25
N LEU A 136 -20.27 6.79 -4.78
CA LEU A 136 -19.47 7.79 -4.07
C LEU A 136 -20.22 8.36 -2.85
N ASP A 137 -21.54 8.57 -2.96
CA ASP A 137 -22.38 8.99 -1.84
C ASP A 137 -22.35 7.97 -0.68
N ARG A 138 -22.33 6.67 -0.98
CA ARG A 138 -22.14 5.60 0.02
C ARG A 138 -20.78 5.69 0.74
N LEU A 139 -19.78 6.23 0.09
CA LEU A 139 -18.45 6.48 0.67
C LEU A 139 -18.35 7.85 1.36
N GLY A 140 -19.45 8.63 1.37
CA GLY A 140 -19.48 9.98 1.94
C GLY A 140 -18.64 11.00 1.16
N VAL A 141 -18.49 10.80 -0.16
CA VAL A 141 -17.60 11.60 -1.00
C VAL A 141 -18.36 12.25 -2.16
N THR A 142 -18.15 13.55 -2.32
CA THR A 142 -18.68 14.31 -3.48
C THR A 142 -17.52 14.71 -4.38
N LEU A 143 -17.52 14.16 -5.62
CA LEU A 143 -16.53 14.45 -6.65
C LEU A 143 -17.20 14.93 -7.92
N ASP A 144 -16.47 15.72 -8.71
CA ASP A 144 -16.89 16.05 -10.08
C ASP A 144 -16.66 14.82 -10.98
N LEU A 145 -17.76 14.25 -11.48
CA LEU A 145 -17.74 13.04 -12.29
C LEU A 145 -17.33 13.29 -13.74
N SER A 146 -17.16 14.55 -14.16
CA SER A 146 -16.86 14.94 -15.55
C SER A 146 -15.37 15.07 -15.82
N ILE A 147 -14.54 15.20 -14.79
CA ILE A 147 -13.09 15.34 -14.94
C ILE A 147 -12.40 13.99 -15.11
N PRO A 148 -11.29 13.91 -15.85
CA PRO A 148 -10.48 12.70 -15.95
C PRO A 148 -9.77 12.39 -14.63
N CYS A 149 -9.58 11.10 -14.36
CA CYS A 149 -9.01 10.63 -13.08
C CYS A 149 -7.59 11.16 -12.79
N ARG A 150 -6.82 11.56 -13.79
CA ARG A 150 -5.50 12.21 -13.60
C ARG A 150 -5.57 13.55 -12.88
N GLU A 151 -6.72 14.22 -12.86
CA GLU A 151 -6.92 15.51 -12.19
C GLU A 151 -7.33 15.34 -10.72
N LEU A 152 -7.63 14.12 -10.30
CA LEU A 152 -7.96 13.78 -8.91
C LEU A 152 -6.69 13.75 -8.05
N THR A 153 -6.83 14.14 -6.79
CA THR A 153 -5.77 13.90 -5.79
C THR A 153 -5.59 12.40 -5.54
N THR A 154 -4.44 12.00 -5.00
CA THR A 154 -4.13 10.62 -4.63
C THR A 154 -5.22 10.01 -3.75
N SER A 155 -5.69 10.74 -2.76
CA SER A 155 -6.75 10.32 -1.84
C SER A 155 -8.10 10.14 -2.57
N GLN A 156 -8.43 11.03 -3.50
CA GLN A 156 -9.65 10.90 -4.33
C GLN A 156 -9.55 9.68 -5.26
N GLN A 157 -8.39 9.43 -5.87
CA GLN A 157 -8.16 8.23 -6.69
C GLN A 157 -8.35 6.96 -5.87
N GLN A 158 -7.87 6.92 -4.63
CA GLN A 158 -8.08 5.81 -3.70
C GLN A 158 -9.56 5.52 -3.47
N LEU A 159 -10.36 6.57 -3.27
CA LEU A 159 -11.81 6.43 -3.07
C LEU A 159 -12.53 5.96 -4.34
N VAL A 160 -12.05 6.36 -5.51
CA VAL A 160 -12.57 5.85 -6.80
C VAL A 160 -12.26 4.35 -6.98
N GLU A 161 -11.07 3.88 -6.60
CA GLU A 161 -10.74 2.44 -6.58
C GLU A 161 -11.70 1.67 -5.65
N ILE A 162 -11.99 2.21 -4.45
CA ILE A 162 -12.96 1.60 -3.54
C ILE A 162 -14.37 1.59 -4.16
N ALA A 163 -14.80 2.70 -4.77
CA ALA A 163 -16.08 2.77 -5.44
C ALA A 163 -16.21 1.75 -6.59
N ARG A 164 -15.11 1.50 -7.32
CA ARG A 164 -15.04 0.47 -8.37
C ARG A 164 -15.23 -0.92 -7.79
N ALA A 165 -14.57 -1.24 -6.68
CA ALA A 165 -14.75 -2.50 -5.97
C ALA A 165 -16.22 -2.73 -5.56
N LEU A 166 -16.90 -1.65 -5.10
CA LEU A 166 -18.32 -1.71 -4.75
C LEU A 166 -19.24 -1.84 -5.99
N ALA A 167 -18.85 -1.27 -7.13
CA ALA A 167 -19.57 -1.45 -8.39
C ALA A 167 -19.59 -2.92 -8.84
N ASP A 168 -18.52 -3.66 -8.53
CA ASP A 168 -18.37 -5.10 -8.77
C ASP A 168 -19.10 -5.98 -7.71
N ASN A 169 -19.89 -5.37 -6.79
CA ASN A 169 -20.55 -6.07 -5.68
C ASN A 169 -19.59 -6.89 -4.80
N ALA A 170 -18.41 -6.36 -4.55
CA ALA A 170 -17.42 -7.02 -3.73
C ALA A 170 -17.95 -7.33 -2.31
N ARG A 171 -17.74 -8.55 -1.87
CA ARG A 171 -18.00 -9.04 -0.50
C ARG A 171 -16.72 -9.16 0.31
N ILE A 172 -15.61 -9.33 -0.40
CA ILE A 172 -14.26 -9.40 0.15
C ILE A 172 -13.44 -8.29 -0.52
N LEU A 173 -12.93 -7.38 0.28
CA LEU A 173 -12.08 -6.28 -0.18
C LEU A 173 -10.67 -6.48 0.34
N VAL A 174 -9.72 -6.67 -0.57
CA VAL A 174 -8.30 -6.77 -0.24
C VAL A 174 -7.64 -5.42 -0.54
N MET A 175 -6.94 -4.85 0.43
CA MET A 175 -6.29 -3.55 0.32
C MET A 175 -4.79 -3.70 0.57
N ASP A 176 -3.96 -3.42 -0.44
CA ASP A 176 -2.49 -3.51 -0.33
C ASP A 176 -1.88 -2.14 -0.07
N GLU A 177 -1.41 -1.94 1.15
CA GLU A 177 -0.79 -0.70 1.62
C GLU A 177 -1.54 0.57 1.20
N PRO A 178 -2.87 0.64 1.43
CA PRO A 178 -3.71 1.68 0.83
C PRO A 178 -3.41 3.10 1.33
N SER A 179 -2.62 3.23 2.38
CA SER A 179 -2.23 4.50 3.01
C SER A 179 -0.83 4.97 2.63
N ALA A 180 -0.10 4.23 1.77
CA ALA A 180 1.33 4.48 1.53
C ALA A 180 1.65 5.93 1.07
N SER A 181 0.76 6.53 0.28
CA SER A 181 0.90 7.87 -0.30
C SER A 181 -0.05 8.92 0.29
N LEU A 182 -0.74 8.59 1.40
CA LEU A 182 -1.73 9.45 2.03
C LEU A 182 -1.15 10.24 3.21
N SER A 183 -1.64 11.46 3.39
CA SER A 183 -1.39 12.26 4.60
C SER A 183 -2.14 11.67 5.82
N PRO A 184 -1.76 12.01 7.06
CA PRO A 184 -2.44 11.51 8.27
C PRO A 184 -3.95 11.80 8.31
N HIS A 185 -4.37 12.95 7.79
CA HIS A 185 -5.79 13.31 7.72
C HIS A 185 -6.53 12.41 6.72
N GLU A 186 -5.95 12.15 5.55
CA GLU A 186 -6.52 11.28 4.52
C GLU A 186 -6.57 9.81 4.98
N VAL A 187 -5.58 9.35 5.74
CA VAL A 187 -5.61 8.03 6.40
C VAL A 187 -6.79 7.92 7.35
N THR A 188 -7.06 8.96 8.16
CA THR A 188 -8.21 8.98 9.07
C THR A 188 -9.53 8.85 8.30
N HIS A 189 -9.65 9.54 7.17
CA HIS A 189 -10.83 9.44 6.28
C HIS A 189 -10.94 8.04 5.66
N LEU A 190 -9.85 7.48 5.13
CA LEU A 190 -9.82 6.11 4.61
C LEU A 190 -10.28 5.10 5.67
N HIS A 191 -9.82 5.24 6.92
CA HIS A 191 -10.24 4.37 8.01
C HIS A 191 -11.73 4.50 8.34
N SER A 192 -12.33 5.69 8.20
CA SER A 192 -13.78 5.85 8.36
C SER A 192 -14.56 5.11 7.28
N VAL A 193 -14.10 5.19 6.03
CA VAL A 193 -14.68 4.44 4.90
C VAL A 193 -14.57 2.92 5.13
N VAL A 194 -13.41 2.43 5.55
CA VAL A 194 -13.21 1.01 5.84
C VAL A 194 -14.15 0.50 6.95
N ARG A 195 -14.34 1.30 8.03
CA ARG A 195 -15.29 0.94 9.11
C ARG A 195 -16.73 0.91 8.59
N GLU A 196 -17.09 1.83 7.72
CA GLU A 196 -18.43 1.86 7.10
C GLU A 196 -18.66 0.61 6.24
N LEU A 197 -17.71 0.25 5.36
CA LEU A 197 -17.79 -0.94 4.53
C LEU A 197 -17.86 -2.23 5.37
N ARG A 198 -17.07 -2.31 6.44
CA ARG A 198 -17.15 -3.39 7.41
C ARG A 198 -18.55 -3.48 8.01
N SER A 199 -19.15 -2.36 8.43
CA SER A 199 -20.50 -2.33 9.01
C SER A 199 -21.58 -2.84 8.04
N GLN A 200 -21.34 -2.67 6.73
CA GLN A 200 -22.22 -3.17 5.65
C GLN A 200 -22.03 -4.67 5.35
N GLY A 201 -21.18 -5.40 6.08
CA GLY A 201 -20.99 -6.84 5.92
C GLY A 201 -19.81 -7.25 5.06
N ILE A 202 -19.04 -6.30 4.54
CA ILE A 202 -17.85 -6.60 3.74
C ILE A 202 -16.74 -7.11 4.66
N GLY A 203 -16.13 -8.25 4.29
CA GLY A 203 -14.89 -8.73 4.89
C GLY A 203 -13.69 -8.02 4.27
N ILE A 204 -12.82 -7.46 5.10
CA ILE A 204 -11.71 -6.64 4.62
C ILE A 204 -10.37 -7.27 5.01
N LEU A 205 -9.53 -7.56 4.02
CA LEU A 205 -8.15 -7.98 4.20
C LEU A 205 -7.25 -6.76 4.03
N TYR A 206 -6.74 -6.22 5.15
CA TYR A 206 -5.95 -4.99 5.17
C TYR A 206 -4.47 -5.30 5.30
N ILE A 207 -3.70 -5.09 4.23
CA ILE A 207 -2.26 -5.34 4.23
C ILE A 207 -1.53 -4.04 4.52
N SER A 208 -0.75 -4.03 5.59
CA SER A 208 0.07 -2.88 5.99
C SER A 208 1.27 -3.35 6.80
N HIS A 209 2.35 -2.58 6.73
CA HIS A 209 3.49 -2.70 7.63
C HIS A 209 3.47 -1.62 8.73
N ARG A 210 2.47 -0.73 8.75
CA ARG A 210 2.32 0.38 9.69
C ARG A 210 1.51 -0.06 10.90
N LEU A 211 2.19 -0.21 12.03
CA LEU A 211 1.60 -0.69 13.28
C LEU A 211 0.42 0.16 13.77
N GLU A 212 0.57 1.49 13.73
CA GLU A 212 -0.46 2.42 14.23
C GLU A 212 -1.77 2.34 13.43
N GLU A 213 -1.69 2.13 12.13
CA GLU A 213 -2.85 1.95 11.28
C GLU A 213 -3.59 0.68 11.65
N VAL A 214 -2.86 -0.43 11.72
CA VAL A 214 -3.44 -1.74 12.06
C VAL A 214 -4.07 -1.72 13.44
N LEU A 215 -3.42 -1.13 14.44
CA LEU A 215 -3.96 -0.96 15.79
C LEU A 215 -5.26 -0.15 15.80
N SER A 216 -5.46 0.77 14.85
CA SER A 216 -6.63 1.64 14.81
C SER A 216 -7.84 1.05 14.08
N ILE A 217 -7.63 0.06 13.19
CA ILE A 217 -8.68 -0.38 12.27
C ILE A 217 -8.97 -1.88 12.31
N ALA A 218 -7.98 -2.72 12.62
CA ALA A 218 -8.12 -4.17 12.55
C ALA A 218 -8.89 -4.75 13.74
N ASP A 219 -9.62 -5.83 13.51
CA ASP A 219 -10.20 -6.67 14.55
C ASP A 219 -9.24 -7.77 14.99
N ARG A 220 -8.51 -8.31 14.01
CA ARG A 220 -7.55 -9.40 14.16
C ARG A 220 -6.36 -9.18 13.24
N VAL A 221 -5.22 -9.69 13.63
CA VAL A 221 -3.96 -9.57 12.87
C VAL A 221 -3.37 -10.94 12.65
N MET A 222 -3.01 -11.22 11.41
CA MET A 222 -2.19 -12.35 11.00
C MET A 222 -0.80 -11.84 10.63
N PHE A 223 0.23 -12.49 11.16
CA PHE A 223 1.62 -12.20 10.84
C PHE A 223 2.16 -13.21 9.84
N LEU A 224 2.78 -12.71 8.78
CA LEU A 224 3.45 -13.50 7.76
C LEU A 224 4.95 -13.20 7.80
N ARG A 225 5.78 -14.23 7.86
CA ARG A 225 7.23 -14.14 7.85
C ARG A 225 7.85 -15.26 7.03
N ASP A 226 8.76 -14.93 6.10
CA ASP A 226 9.44 -15.89 5.23
C ASP A 226 8.48 -16.87 4.53
N GLY A 227 7.32 -16.34 4.08
CA GLY A 227 6.28 -17.11 3.41
C GLY A 227 5.45 -18.03 4.31
N ARG A 228 5.56 -17.91 5.64
CA ARG A 228 4.86 -18.76 6.62
C ARG A 228 4.05 -17.93 7.61
N PRO A 229 2.95 -18.47 8.14
CA PRO A 229 2.27 -17.86 9.28
C PRO A 229 3.21 -17.77 10.49
N ALA A 230 3.36 -16.57 11.05
CA ALA A 230 4.19 -16.31 12.24
C ALA A 230 3.38 -16.04 13.51
N GLY A 231 2.05 -16.11 13.40
CA GLY A 231 1.11 -15.93 14.49
C GLY A 231 -0.17 -15.23 14.02
N GLU A 232 -1.20 -15.34 14.81
CA GLU A 232 -2.50 -14.69 14.62
C GLU A 232 -3.08 -14.35 15.98
N SER A 233 -3.70 -13.16 16.12
CA SER A 233 -4.30 -12.76 17.39
C SER A 233 -5.35 -11.65 17.19
N PRO A 234 -6.37 -11.57 18.05
CA PRO A 234 -7.23 -10.41 18.15
C PRO A 234 -6.41 -9.16 18.51
N ILE A 235 -6.75 -8.01 17.89
CA ILE A 235 -5.98 -6.77 18.07
C ILE A 235 -5.92 -6.32 19.55
N GLY A 236 -6.99 -6.51 20.31
CA GLY A 236 -7.05 -6.12 21.73
C GLY A 236 -6.12 -6.91 22.66
N GLN A 237 -5.52 -8.01 22.19
CA GLN A 237 -4.56 -8.82 22.94
C GLN A 237 -3.10 -8.56 22.55
N LEU A 238 -2.87 -7.68 21.58
CA LEU A 238 -1.54 -7.41 21.03
C LEU A 238 -0.96 -6.12 21.61
N THR A 239 0.29 -6.19 22.05
CA THR A 239 1.11 -5.02 22.33
C THR A 239 1.95 -4.67 21.11
N ARG A 240 2.34 -3.40 20.99
CA ARG A 240 3.25 -2.93 19.92
C ARG A 240 4.54 -3.78 19.85
N SER A 241 5.15 -4.06 20.99
CA SER A 241 6.36 -4.89 21.07
C SER A 241 6.12 -6.30 20.53
N ARG A 242 4.99 -6.92 20.88
CA ARG A 242 4.64 -8.26 20.40
C ARG A 242 4.39 -8.29 18.89
N MET A 243 3.76 -7.25 18.34
CA MET A 243 3.57 -7.13 16.89
C MET A 243 4.93 -7.08 16.16
N ILE A 244 5.86 -6.26 16.66
CA ILE A 244 7.21 -6.16 16.07
C ILE A 244 7.95 -7.50 16.15
N GLU A 245 7.90 -8.19 17.31
CA GLU A 245 8.49 -9.52 17.45
C GLU A 245 7.94 -10.53 16.43
N CYS A 246 6.63 -10.54 16.23
CA CYS A 246 5.99 -11.43 15.25
C CYS A 246 6.41 -11.09 13.81
N MET A 247 6.57 -9.80 13.49
CA MET A 247 6.97 -9.33 12.16
C MET A 247 8.43 -9.63 11.85
N VAL A 248 9.34 -9.25 12.77
CA VAL A 248 10.81 -9.27 12.57
C VAL A 248 11.45 -10.57 13.06
N GLY A 249 10.84 -11.23 14.05
CA GLY A 249 11.37 -12.47 14.64
C GLY A 249 12.51 -12.26 15.62
N ARG A 250 12.79 -11.03 16.03
CA ARG A 250 13.84 -10.67 17.00
C ARG A 250 13.25 -9.80 18.09
N HIS A 251 13.83 -9.89 19.29
CA HIS A 251 13.52 -8.95 20.36
C HIS A 251 14.10 -7.57 20.02
N LEU A 252 13.31 -6.52 20.22
CA LEU A 252 13.72 -5.12 20.00
C LEU A 252 14.97 -4.67 20.79
N ALA A 253 15.37 -5.42 21.84
CA ALA A 253 16.54 -5.11 22.64
C ALA A 253 17.87 -5.14 21.86
N ASP A 254 17.90 -5.80 20.69
CA ASP A 254 19.13 -5.99 19.91
C ASP A 254 19.32 -4.94 18.78
N GLU A 255 18.43 -3.98 18.64
CA GLU A 255 18.39 -3.09 17.45
C GLU A 255 19.07 -1.73 17.59
N HIS A 256 19.74 -1.44 18.69
CA HIS A 256 20.55 -0.24 18.74
C HIS A 256 22.00 -0.55 18.36
N PRO A 257 22.40 -0.31 17.09
CA PRO A 257 23.81 -0.42 16.75
C PRO A 257 24.60 0.53 17.66
N PRO A 258 25.75 0.10 18.17
CA PRO A 258 26.56 0.95 19.03
C PRO A 258 26.81 2.29 18.33
N ARG A 259 26.60 3.40 19.04
CA ARG A 259 26.89 4.74 18.50
C ARG A 259 28.35 4.76 18.06
N ARG A 260 28.59 4.77 16.76
CA ARG A 260 29.93 4.97 16.21
C ARG A 260 30.31 6.42 16.47
N SER A 261 31.47 6.65 17.07
CA SER A 261 32.07 7.98 17.11
C SER A 261 32.51 8.32 15.69
N PHE A 262 31.95 9.40 15.13
CA PHE A 262 32.34 9.87 13.79
C PHE A 262 33.64 10.67 13.90
N PRO A 263 34.59 10.55 12.94
CA PRO A 263 35.71 11.46 12.83
C PRO A 263 35.18 12.88 12.69
N LYS A 264 35.55 13.77 13.60
CA LYS A 264 34.98 15.14 13.68
C LYS A 264 35.46 16.09 12.57
N ASP A 265 36.41 15.72 11.73
CA ASP A 265 37.31 16.72 11.13
C ASP A 265 37.30 16.84 9.61
N ALA A 266 36.50 16.06 8.85
CA ALA A 266 36.48 16.22 7.39
C ALA A 266 35.05 16.18 6.81
N PRO A 267 34.53 17.32 6.35
CA PRO A 267 33.28 17.36 5.62
C PRO A 267 33.42 16.61 4.28
N ALA A 268 32.55 15.64 4.01
CA ALA A 268 32.44 14.99 2.72
C ALA A 268 31.61 15.80 1.75
N LEU A 269 30.53 16.42 2.29
CA LEU A 269 29.63 17.27 1.52
C LEU A 269 29.15 18.43 2.41
N GLU A 270 29.20 19.65 1.89
CA GLU A 270 28.59 20.81 2.51
C GLU A 270 27.58 21.43 1.54
N VAL A 271 26.41 21.71 2.03
CA VAL A 271 25.35 22.43 1.33
C VAL A 271 25.13 23.74 2.05
N ARG A 272 25.20 24.87 1.33
CA ARG A 272 25.13 26.22 1.89
C ARG A 272 24.07 27.04 1.18
N GLY A 273 22.98 27.37 1.90
CA GLY A 273 21.94 28.28 1.42
C GLY A 273 21.27 27.83 0.12
N LEU A 274 21.09 26.53 -0.10
CA LEU A 274 20.55 25.99 -1.35
C LEU A 274 19.08 26.38 -1.50
N CYS A 275 18.71 26.99 -2.64
CA CYS A 275 17.35 27.44 -2.94
C CYS A 275 16.91 26.97 -4.33
N ARG A 276 15.60 26.68 -4.44
CA ARG A 276 14.92 26.49 -5.73
C ARG A 276 13.43 26.81 -5.60
N GLY A 277 12.98 27.87 -6.24
CA GLY A 277 11.59 28.31 -6.21
C GLY A 277 11.02 28.34 -4.80
N ASN A 278 9.84 27.74 -4.64
CA ASN A 278 9.18 27.58 -3.35
C ASN A 278 9.46 26.25 -2.65
N SER A 279 10.06 25.28 -3.34
CA SER A 279 10.24 23.91 -2.85
C SER A 279 11.47 23.74 -1.96
N VAL A 280 12.56 24.48 -2.22
CA VAL A 280 13.79 24.44 -1.42
C VAL A 280 14.17 25.87 -1.00
N ARG A 281 14.17 26.12 0.31
CA ARG A 281 14.37 27.47 0.87
C ARG A 281 15.56 27.50 1.81
N SER A 282 16.70 28.00 1.32
CA SER A 282 17.93 28.23 2.09
C SER A 282 18.40 27.03 2.91
N VAL A 283 18.39 25.84 2.31
CA VAL A 283 18.80 24.60 2.98
C VAL A 283 20.32 24.58 3.14
N SER A 284 20.78 24.33 4.37
CA SER A 284 22.20 24.22 4.71
C SER A 284 22.43 23.05 5.66
N PHE A 285 23.44 22.23 5.38
CA PHE A 285 23.90 21.16 6.25
C PHE A 285 25.30 20.70 5.84
N THR A 286 25.93 19.94 6.73
CA THR A 286 27.21 19.30 6.50
C THR A 286 27.11 17.82 6.74
N LEU A 287 27.57 17.02 5.78
CA LEU A 287 27.73 15.56 5.90
C LEU A 287 29.23 15.26 6.04
N ARG A 288 29.59 14.52 7.08
CA ARG A 288 30.99 14.12 7.34
C ARG A 288 31.32 12.76 6.73
N LYS A 289 32.58 12.47 6.55
CA LYS A 289 33.03 11.14 6.07
C LYS A 289 32.61 10.05 7.07
N GLY A 290 31.92 9.00 6.55
CA GLY A 290 31.40 7.90 7.37
C GLY A 290 30.15 8.24 8.18
N GLU A 291 29.56 9.42 8.02
CA GLU A 291 28.33 9.83 8.68
C GLU A 291 27.10 9.37 7.91
N LEU A 292 26.05 9.00 8.63
CA LEU A 292 24.69 8.84 8.12
C LEU A 292 23.86 10.04 8.57
N LEU A 293 23.55 10.96 7.65
CA LEU A 293 22.71 12.12 7.91
C LEU A 293 21.30 11.88 7.39
N ALA A 294 20.30 11.97 8.25
CA ALA A 294 18.90 11.84 7.86
C ALA A 294 18.26 13.21 7.60
N LEU A 295 17.68 13.39 6.41
CA LEU A 295 16.82 14.53 6.07
C LEU A 295 15.37 14.12 6.33
N THR A 296 14.73 14.70 7.35
CA THR A 296 13.35 14.38 7.73
C THR A 296 12.40 15.55 7.46
N GLY A 297 11.12 15.24 7.28
CA GLY A 297 10.09 16.26 7.05
C GLY A 297 8.82 15.63 6.45
N LEU A 298 7.74 16.42 6.40
CA LEU A 298 6.47 16.02 5.79
C LEU A 298 6.59 15.87 4.26
N VAL A 299 5.58 15.25 3.65
CA VAL A 299 5.43 15.23 2.19
C VAL A 299 5.39 16.67 1.67
N GLY A 300 6.15 16.98 0.62
CA GLY A 300 6.26 18.34 0.08
C GLY A 300 7.19 19.28 0.85
N SER A 301 7.95 18.79 1.85
CA SER A 301 8.91 19.61 2.60
C SER A 301 10.21 19.95 1.84
N GLY A 302 10.38 19.46 0.62
CA GLY A 302 11.57 19.77 -0.20
C GLY A 302 12.74 18.78 -0.04
N ARG A 303 12.57 17.64 0.64
CA ARG A 303 13.65 16.65 0.84
C ARG A 303 14.15 16.06 -0.48
N THR A 304 13.23 15.56 -1.29
CA THR A 304 13.53 14.94 -2.59
C THR A 304 14.11 15.96 -3.55
N GLU A 305 13.55 17.17 -3.57
CA GLU A 305 14.04 18.29 -4.37
C GLU A 305 15.46 18.68 -3.95
N THR A 306 15.75 18.72 -2.65
CA THR A 306 17.10 19.00 -2.14
C THR A 306 18.09 17.94 -2.60
N ALA A 307 17.74 16.65 -2.51
CA ALA A 307 18.60 15.56 -2.98
C ALA A 307 18.84 15.63 -4.50
N ARG A 308 17.82 15.97 -5.29
CA ARG A 308 17.91 16.17 -6.75
C ARG A 308 18.82 17.32 -7.12
N LEU A 309 18.80 18.42 -6.35
CA LEU A 309 19.72 19.55 -6.53
C LEU A 309 21.18 19.14 -6.29
N ILE A 310 21.42 18.35 -5.23
CA ILE A 310 22.77 17.85 -4.90
C ILE A 310 23.27 16.88 -5.97
N PHE A 311 22.40 16.09 -6.55
CA PHE A 311 22.71 15.15 -7.63
C PHE A 311 22.83 15.81 -9.02
N GLY A 312 22.50 17.11 -9.13
CA GLY A 312 22.52 17.81 -10.41
C GLY A 312 21.39 17.41 -11.38
N ALA A 313 20.37 16.67 -10.91
CA ALA A 313 19.17 16.39 -11.70
C ALA A 313 18.32 17.64 -11.90
N ASP A 314 18.41 18.57 -10.97
CA ASP A 314 17.80 19.89 -11.02
C ASP A 314 18.83 20.96 -10.74
N ARG A 315 18.59 22.21 -11.24
CA ARG A 315 19.49 23.34 -11.05
C ARG A 315 19.03 24.20 -9.87
N PRO A 316 19.91 24.57 -8.93
CA PRO A 316 19.58 25.53 -7.89
C PRO A 316 19.50 26.95 -8.44
N ASP A 317 18.62 27.77 -7.86
CA ASP A 317 18.53 29.19 -8.12
C ASP A 317 19.64 29.93 -7.40
N SER A 318 19.99 29.49 -6.20
CA SER A 318 21.09 30.07 -5.40
C SER A 318 21.62 29.04 -4.39
N GLY A 319 22.72 29.38 -3.75
CA GLY A 319 23.46 28.55 -2.82
C GLY A 319 24.69 27.92 -3.44
N SER A 320 25.39 27.09 -2.65
CA SER A 320 26.61 26.40 -3.10
C SER A 320 26.71 25.02 -2.49
N ILE A 321 27.36 24.13 -3.23
CA ILE A 321 27.66 22.74 -2.80
C ILE A 321 29.19 22.61 -2.80
N LEU A 322 29.75 22.13 -1.71
CA LEU A 322 31.17 21.79 -1.60
C LEU A 322 31.33 20.30 -1.38
N LYS A 323 32.20 19.67 -2.15
CA LYS A 323 32.61 18.27 -1.95
C LYS A 323 34.05 18.21 -1.51
N ASP A 324 34.31 17.53 -0.40
CA ASP A 324 35.64 17.47 0.24
C ASP A 324 36.26 18.87 0.43
N GLY A 325 35.44 19.89 0.76
CA GLY A 325 35.84 21.28 0.95
C GLY A 325 36.00 22.10 -0.35
N VAL A 326 35.86 21.49 -1.52
CA VAL A 326 36.01 22.15 -2.82
C VAL A 326 34.62 22.48 -3.38
N PRO A 327 34.37 23.76 -3.80
CA PRO A 327 33.09 24.09 -4.45
C PRO A 327 32.91 23.31 -5.75
N VAL A 328 31.74 22.70 -5.91
CA VAL A 328 31.36 21.94 -7.11
C VAL A 328 30.09 22.51 -7.72
N ARG A 329 29.98 22.41 -9.03
CA ARG A 329 28.78 22.76 -9.77
C ARG A 329 28.48 21.64 -10.77
N PHE A 330 27.35 21.00 -10.63
CA PHE A 330 26.94 19.95 -11.53
C PHE A 330 26.00 20.50 -12.60
N ASN A 331 26.30 20.24 -13.87
CA ASN A 331 25.42 20.60 -14.99
C ASN A 331 24.44 19.50 -15.31
N GLY A 332 24.65 18.31 -14.73
CA GLY A 332 23.78 17.15 -14.87
C GLY A 332 24.19 16.00 -13.94
N PRO A 333 23.40 14.92 -13.89
CA PRO A 333 23.67 13.72 -13.07
C PRO A 333 25.04 13.08 -13.34
N SER A 334 25.52 13.09 -14.58
CA SER A 334 26.82 12.51 -14.96
C SER A 334 27.98 13.15 -14.22
N ASP A 335 27.91 14.48 -14.00
CA ASP A 335 28.96 15.22 -13.28
C ASP A 335 28.99 14.81 -11.81
N ALA A 336 27.80 14.65 -11.19
CA ALA A 336 27.67 14.20 -9.81
C ALA A 336 28.19 12.76 -9.63
N VAL A 337 27.84 11.85 -10.56
CA VAL A 337 28.35 10.46 -10.56
C VAL A 337 29.87 10.44 -10.70
N SER A 338 30.43 11.23 -11.61
CA SER A 338 31.89 11.36 -11.79
C SER A 338 32.59 11.93 -10.55
N ALA A 339 31.88 12.77 -9.80
CA ALA A 339 32.32 13.27 -8.51
C ALA A 339 32.11 12.28 -7.34
N GLY A 340 31.58 11.08 -7.60
CA GLY A 340 31.33 10.05 -6.58
C GLY A 340 30.06 10.28 -5.75
N ILE A 341 29.08 10.99 -6.28
CA ILE A 341 27.75 11.16 -5.65
C ILE A 341 26.76 10.26 -6.39
N GLY A 342 26.18 9.27 -5.67
CA GLY A 342 25.10 8.44 -6.15
C GLY A 342 23.76 8.94 -5.64
N PHE A 343 22.68 8.75 -6.42
CA PHE A 343 21.32 9.06 -6.03
C PHE A 343 20.41 7.87 -6.28
N LEU A 344 19.70 7.44 -5.26
CA LEU A 344 18.66 6.43 -5.37
C LEU A 344 17.30 7.16 -5.33
N PRO A 345 16.55 7.23 -6.44
CA PRO A 345 15.30 7.96 -6.50
C PRO A 345 14.17 7.23 -5.77
N GLU A 346 13.14 7.98 -5.37
CA GLU A 346 11.94 7.48 -4.72
C GLU A 346 11.06 6.69 -5.72
N ASP A 347 10.89 7.19 -6.93
CA ASP A 347 10.14 6.52 -8.00
C ASP A 347 11.05 5.58 -8.79
N ARG A 348 10.84 4.27 -8.56
CA ARG A 348 11.61 3.20 -9.21
C ARG A 348 11.32 3.09 -10.71
N LYS A 349 10.06 3.27 -11.12
CA LYS A 349 9.62 3.03 -12.51
C LYS A 349 10.02 4.15 -13.46
N SER A 350 9.81 5.41 -13.02
CA SER A 350 10.07 6.54 -13.90
C SER A 350 11.53 7.04 -13.84
N GLN A 351 12.27 6.77 -12.74
CA GLN A 351 13.58 7.34 -12.50
C GLN A 351 14.65 6.33 -12.09
N GLY A 352 14.29 5.13 -11.65
CA GLY A 352 15.23 4.19 -11.05
C GLY A 352 15.63 3.00 -11.92
N ILE A 353 14.84 2.64 -12.95
CA ILE A 353 15.04 1.44 -13.78
C ILE A 353 14.80 1.80 -15.25
N ILE A 354 15.67 1.29 -16.13
CA ILE A 354 15.40 1.27 -17.57
C ILE A 354 14.52 0.04 -17.82
N LEU A 355 13.31 0.29 -18.31
CA LEU A 355 12.37 -0.78 -18.69
C LEU A 355 12.65 -1.12 -20.15
N ASP A 356 13.14 -2.34 -20.41
CA ASP A 356 13.28 -2.92 -21.74
C ASP A 356 12.01 -3.69 -22.12
#